data_a8bdb3a0f33ab27d76374762946eeaa7
#
_entry.id   a8bdb3a0f33ab27d76374762946eeaa7
#
_cell.length_a   1.000
_cell.length_b   1.000
_cell.length_c   1.000
_cell.angle_alpha   90.00
_cell.angle_beta   90.00
_cell.angle_gamma   90.00
#
_symmetry.space_group_name_H-M   'P 1'
#
loop_
_entity.id
_entity.type
_entity.pdbx_description
1 polymer ?
#
loop_
_entity_poly.entity_id
_entity_poly.type
_entity_poly.pdbx_seq_one_letter_code
_entity_poly.pdbx_strand_id
1 'polypeptide(L)'
;EGVIFKAIDFDSQKHVRLRAYIAHRKGLQNPSRVDLEVLNESYWTKYLHLGRFAFTDVWQEELKLAGIDADLPVSKKQKKALAVHMEKMRKSDIVYVVFMPRGLGLSALSEDERHITQVRRRFMLLGQTLAGMQVWDVRRCIQLVEDFSYKCPITLWGYDDTSSLIALASLFEDVSAVHIKGYPQNDKDQPDYLNISRIATPGQILDLVRVKSKVNLLR
;
A
#
# COMPACT_ATOMS: atom_id res chain seq x y z
N GLU A 1 -18.96 7.67 -13.29
CA GLU A 1 -18.94 9.14 -13.45
C GLU A 1 -18.77 9.82 -12.09
N GLY A 2 -18.03 10.96 -12.03
CA GLY A 2 -17.87 11.77 -10.82
C GLY A 2 -16.63 11.45 -9.97
N VAL A 3 -15.86 10.42 -10.29
CA VAL A 3 -14.55 10.10 -9.69
C VAL A 3 -13.48 10.14 -10.77
N ILE A 4 -12.36 10.74 -10.49
CA ILE A 4 -11.14 10.66 -11.30
C ILE A 4 -10.30 9.51 -10.75
N PHE A 5 -9.81 8.67 -11.64
CA PHE A 5 -8.88 7.59 -11.34
C PHE A 5 -7.64 7.72 -12.23
N LYS A 6 -6.46 7.56 -11.66
CA LYS A 6 -5.17 7.62 -12.37
C LYS A 6 -4.24 6.54 -11.85
N ALA A 7 -3.57 5.84 -12.75
CA ALA A 7 -2.39 5.05 -12.45
C ALA A 7 -1.15 5.91 -12.73
N ILE A 8 -0.20 5.92 -11.81
CA ILE A 8 1.02 6.73 -11.89
C ILE A 8 2.21 5.84 -11.64
N ASP A 9 3.09 5.77 -12.63
CA ASP A 9 4.37 5.10 -12.49
C ASP A 9 5.42 6.06 -11.95
N PHE A 10 6.23 5.60 -11.00
CA PHE A 10 7.33 6.35 -10.43
C PHE A 10 8.55 5.47 -10.14
N ASP A 11 9.72 6.07 -10.12
CA ASP A 11 10.94 5.37 -9.79
C ASP A 11 11.19 5.46 -8.27
N SER A 12 11.02 4.34 -7.57
CA SER A 12 11.36 4.24 -6.15
C SER A 12 12.86 4.39 -5.95
N GLN A 13 13.64 3.78 -6.81
CA GLN A 13 15.09 3.95 -6.95
C GLN A 13 15.51 3.60 -8.39
N LYS A 14 16.78 3.81 -8.73
CA LYS A 14 17.29 3.46 -10.05
C LYS A 14 16.93 2.02 -10.42
N HIS A 15 16.28 1.83 -11.57
CA HIS A 15 15.79 0.54 -12.10
C HIS A 15 14.65 -0.14 -11.31
N VAL A 16 14.02 0.55 -10.37
CA VAL A 16 12.85 0.03 -9.66
C VAL A 16 11.66 0.96 -9.90
N ARG A 17 10.89 0.64 -10.92
CA ARG A 17 9.68 1.36 -11.28
C ARG A 17 8.48 0.70 -10.62
N LEU A 18 7.68 1.48 -9.93
CA LEU A 18 6.49 1.04 -9.21
C LEU A 18 5.28 1.87 -9.64
N ARG A 19 4.08 1.39 -9.33
CA ARG A 19 2.82 2.01 -9.71
C ARG A 19 1.96 2.30 -8.49
N ALA A 20 1.44 3.53 -8.42
CA ALA A 20 0.44 3.96 -7.45
C ALA A 20 -0.87 4.30 -8.18
N TYR A 21 -2.00 4.02 -7.53
CA TYR A 21 -3.33 4.32 -8.06
C TYR A 21 -3.96 5.42 -7.22
N ILE A 22 -4.39 6.48 -7.86
CA ILE A 22 -4.97 7.65 -7.21
C ILE A 22 -6.42 7.81 -7.64
N ALA A 23 -7.31 7.94 -6.67
CA ALA A 23 -8.72 8.18 -6.91
C ALA A 23 -9.25 9.31 -6.03
N HIS A 24 -10.02 10.21 -6.61
CA HIS A 24 -10.69 11.30 -5.89
C HIS A 24 -11.93 11.79 -6.65
N ARG A 25 -12.82 12.52 -5.98
CA ARG A 25 -13.97 13.13 -6.66
C ARG A 25 -13.51 14.12 -7.73
N LYS A 26 -14.27 14.20 -8.83
CA LYS A 26 -14.03 15.19 -9.89
C LYS A 26 -14.16 16.62 -9.33
N GLY A 27 -13.20 17.47 -9.70
CA GLY A 27 -13.18 18.87 -9.26
C GLY A 27 -12.67 19.11 -7.82
N LEU A 28 -12.08 18.10 -7.17
CA LEU A 28 -11.42 18.28 -5.87
C LEU A 28 -10.17 19.17 -6.03
N GLN A 29 -10.16 20.32 -5.37
CA GLN A 29 -9.03 21.26 -5.39
C GLN A 29 -8.25 21.25 -4.07
N ASN A 30 -8.97 21.20 -2.94
CA ASN A 30 -8.39 21.26 -1.61
C ASN A 30 -8.80 19.99 -0.83
N PRO A 31 -8.05 18.90 -0.92
CA PRO A 31 -8.34 17.71 -0.14
C PRO A 31 -8.14 17.95 1.35
N SER A 32 -9.00 17.35 2.17
CA SER A 32 -8.87 17.40 3.62
C SER A 32 -7.75 16.47 4.14
N ARG A 33 -7.46 15.40 3.42
CA ARG A 33 -6.35 14.47 3.66
C ARG A 33 -6.12 13.53 2.47
N VAL A 34 -4.98 12.84 2.52
CA VAL A 34 -4.70 11.68 1.67
C VAL A 34 -4.79 10.41 2.51
N ASP A 35 -5.58 9.44 2.07
CA ASP A 35 -5.57 8.08 2.61
C ASP A 35 -4.71 7.21 1.69
N LEU A 36 -3.49 6.86 2.13
CA LEU A 36 -2.57 5.98 1.40
C LEU A 36 -2.67 4.56 1.97
N GLU A 37 -3.20 3.66 1.17
CA GLU A 37 -3.41 2.25 1.50
C GLU A 37 -2.29 1.41 0.87
N VAL A 38 -1.49 0.76 1.70
CA VAL A 38 -0.42 -0.15 1.28
C VAL A 38 -0.96 -1.57 1.34
N LEU A 39 -1.23 -2.15 0.16
CA LEU A 39 -1.84 -3.47 0.04
C LEU A 39 -0.80 -4.59 0.14
N ASN A 40 -1.24 -5.71 0.70
CA ASN A 40 -0.59 -7.01 0.52
C ASN A 40 -1.23 -7.76 -0.65
N GLU A 41 -0.72 -8.95 -1.00
CA GLU A 41 -1.18 -9.74 -2.15
C GLU A 41 -2.67 -10.09 -2.08
N SER A 42 -3.16 -10.46 -0.89
CA SER A 42 -4.58 -10.80 -0.69
C SER A 42 -5.53 -9.62 -0.91
N TYR A 43 -5.14 -8.44 -0.45
CA TYR A 43 -5.93 -7.22 -0.65
C TYR A 43 -5.81 -6.69 -2.07
N TRP A 44 -4.64 -6.83 -2.70
CA TRP A 44 -4.42 -6.48 -4.10
C TRP A 44 -5.35 -7.25 -5.04
N THR A 45 -5.39 -8.57 -4.91
CA THR A 45 -6.29 -9.41 -5.71
C THR A 45 -7.75 -8.96 -5.57
N LYS A 46 -8.21 -8.68 -4.34
CA LYS A 46 -9.56 -8.16 -4.10
C LYS A 46 -9.77 -6.79 -4.73
N TYR A 47 -8.79 -5.91 -4.63
CA TYR A 47 -8.82 -4.57 -5.20
C TYR A 47 -8.95 -4.63 -6.73
N LEU A 48 -8.16 -5.47 -7.40
CA LEU A 48 -8.25 -5.68 -8.84
C LEU A 48 -9.62 -6.22 -9.25
N HIS A 49 -10.13 -7.24 -8.58
CA HIS A 49 -11.45 -7.80 -8.89
C HIS A 49 -12.60 -6.80 -8.73
N LEU A 50 -12.52 -5.90 -7.77
CA LEU A 50 -13.55 -4.90 -7.53
C LEU A 50 -13.41 -3.70 -8.47
N GLY A 51 -12.19 -3.29 -8.76
CA GLY A 51 -11.87 -2.12 -9.57
C GLY A 51 -12.48 -2.17 -10.98
N ARG A 52 -12.57 -3.35 -11.59
CA ARG A 52 -13.20 -3.54 -12.91
C ARG A 52 -14.66 -3.06 -13.01
N PHE A 53 -15.39 -3.04 -11.89
CA PHE A 53 -16.77 -2.55 -11.86
C PHE A 53 -16.86 -1.04 -11.62
N ALA A 54 -15.78 -0.43 -11.19
CA ALA A 54 -15.69 1.00 -10.91
C ALA A 54 -15.06 1.80 -12.05
N PHE A 55 -14.07 1.21 -12.74
CA PHE A 55 -13.18 1.90 -13.70
C PHE A 55 -12.88 1.02 -14.92
N THR A 56 -13.90 0.69 -15.68
CA THR A 56 -13.89 -0.36 -16.71
C THR A 56 -12.73 -0.25 -17.71
N ASP A 57 -12.47 0.92 -18.26
CA ASP A 57 -11.51 1.07 -19.37
C ASP A 57 -10.05 0.97 -18.93
N VAL A 58 -9.71 1.63 -17.83
CA VAL A 58 -8.34 1.61 -17.26
C VAL A 58 -8.03 0.25 -16.64
N TRP A 59 -9.04 -0.39 -16.06
CA TRP A 59 -8.86 -1.61 -15.28
C TRP A 59 -8.67 -2.89 -16.10
N GLN A 60 -9.14 -2.93 -17.34
CA GLN A 60 -8.88 -4.06 -18.23
C GLN A 60 -7.38 -4.26 -18.50
N GLU A 61 -6.66 -3.16 -18.65
CA GLU A 61 -5.21 -3.18 -18.85
C GLU A 61 -4.49 -3.69 -17.59
N GLU A 62 -4.91 -3.23 -16.41
CA GLU A 62 -4.36 -3.67 -15.13
C GLU A 62 -4.60 -5.15 -14.85
N LEU A 63 -5.80 -5.66 -15.11
CA LEU A 63 -6.11 -7.09 -14.97
C LEU A 63 -5.25 -7.95 -15.91
N LYS A 64 -5.06 -7.51 -17.14
CA LYS A 64 -4.21 -8.19 -18.12
C LYS A 64 -2.74 -8.21 -17.66
N LEU A 65 -2.23 -7.09 -17.16
CA LEU A 65 -0.87 -6.98 -16.61
C LEU A 65 -0.68 -7.87 -15.39
N ALA A 66 -1.70 -7.99 -14.54
CA ALA A 66 -1.68 -8.84 -13.36
C ALA A 66 -1.93 -10.33 -13.65
N GLY A 67 -2.22 -10.71 -14.91
CA GLY A 67 -2.56 -12.10 -15.28
C GLY A 67 -3.86 -12.60 -14.65
N ILE A 68 -4.76 -11.70 -14.24
CA ILE A 68 -6.01 -12.04 -13.54
C ILE A 68 -7.15 -12.14 -14.55
N ASP A 69 -7.91 -13.24 -14.45
CA ASP A 69 -9.11 -13.45 -15.28
C ASP A 69 -10.16 -12.37 -14.98
N ALA A 70 -10.52 -11.61 -16.02
CA ALA A 70 -11.53 -10.57 -15.94
C ALA A 70 -12.94 -11.12 -15.66
N ASP A 71 -13.19 -12.40 -15.93
CA ASP A 71 -14.53 -13.00 -15.82
C ASP A 71 -14.83 -13.65 -14.46
N LEU A 72 -13.87 -13.61 -13.52
CA LEU A 72 -14.09 -14.15 -12.17
C LEU A 72 -15.35 -13.56 -11.52
N PRO A 73 -16.24 -14.40 -10.97
CA PRO A 73 -17.52 -13.95 -10.43
C PRO A 73 -17.33 -13.09 -9.17
N VAL A 74 -18.07 -12.00 -9.08
CA VAL A 74 -18.13 -11.14 -7.90
C VAL A 74 -19.52 -11.24 -7.27
N SER A 75 -19.57 -11.46 -5.97
CA SER A 75 -20.81 -11.61 -5.23
C SER A 75 -21.64 -10.31 -5.23
N LYS A 76 -22.96 -10.44 -5.11
CA LYS A 76 -23.86 -9.28 -4.95
C LYS A 76 -23.48 -8.40 -3.75
N LYS A 77 -22.99 -9.00 -2.66
CA LYS A 77 -22.53 -8.30 -1.46
C LYS A 77 -21.31 -7.41 -1.77
N GLN A 78 -20.35 -7.92 -2.52
CA GLN A 78 -19.15 -7.17 -2.91
C GLN A 78 -19.51 -6.01 -3.85
N LYS A 79 -20.38 -6.24 -4.85
CA LYS A 79 -20.86 -5.16 -5.75
C LYS A 79 -21.58 -4.05 -4.96
N LYS A 80 -22.40 -4.41 -3.98
CA LYS A 80 -23.09 -3.44 -3.12
C LYS A 80 -22.10 -2.65 -2.26
N ALA A 81 -21.10 -3.31 -1.67
CA ALA A 81 -20.05 -2.64 -0.89
C ALA A 81 -19.25 -1.66 -1.73
N LEU A 82 -18.88 -2.05 -2.97
CA LEU A 82 -18.21 -1.17 -3.91
C LEU A 82 -19.06 0.05 -4.27
N ALA A 83 -20.36 -0.14 -4.56
CA ALA A 83 -21.25 0.97 -4.88
C ALA A 83 -21.33 1.99 -3.73
N VAL A 84 -21.41 1.52 -2.48
CA VAL A 84 -21.39 2.36 -1.28
C VAL A 84 -20.05 3.10 -1.16
N HIS A 85 -18.94 2.42 -1.40
CA HIS A 85 -17.60 3.01 -1.36
C HIS A 85 -17.44 4.10 -2.43
N MET A 86 -17.86 3.85 -3.66
CA MET A 86 -17.83 4.82 -4.76
C MET A 86 -18.71 6.04 -4.47
N GLU A 87 -19.88 5.86 -3.89
CA GLU A 87 -20.75 6.97 -3.49
C GLU A 87 -20.13 7.81 -2.38
N LYS A 88 -19.48 7.17 -1.40
CA LYS A 88 -18.72 7.87 -0.37
C LYS A 88 -17.56 8.68 -0.98
N MET A 89 -16.84 8.11 -1.93
CA MET A 89 -15.72 8.76 -2.61
C MET A 89 -16.18 10.00 -3.39
N ARG A 90 -17.33 9.92 -4.08
CA ARG A 90 -17.92 11.07 -4.82
C ARG A 90 -18.24 12.27 -3.93
N LYS A 91 -18.52 12.02 -2.66
CA LYS A 91 -18.93 13.05 -1.67
C LYS A 91 -17.80 13.47 -0.75
N SER A 92 -16.66 12.79 -0.78
CA SER A 92 -15.55 13.07 0.14
C SER A 92 -14.57 14.09 -0.43
N ASP A 93 -13.88 14.78 0.47
CA ASP A 93 -12.72 15.63 0.17
C ASP A 93 -11.40 14.90 0.39
N ILE A 94 -11.42 13.57 0.27
CA ILE A 94 -10.26 12.71 0.49
C ILE A 94 -9.68 12.29 -0.86
N VAL A 95 -8.36 12.30 -0.96
CA VAL A 95 -7.63 11.61 -2.03
C VAL A 95 -7.29 10.21 -1.54
N TYR A 96 -7.71 9.21 -2.27
CA TYR A 96 -7.39 7.80 -2.00
C TYR A 96 -6.23 7.38 -2.88
N VAL A 97 -5.19 6.87 -2.25
CA VAL A 97 -4.02 6.32 -2.92
C VAL A 97 -3.89 4.86 -2.55
N VAL A 98 -3.72 4.01 -3.54
CA VAL A 98 -3.47 2.57 -3.33
C VAL A 98 -2.12 2.24 -3.92
N PHE A 99 -1.32 1.52 -3.16
CA PHE A 99 0.06 1.23 -3.52
C PHE A 99 0.46 -0.19 -3.13
N MET A 100 1.30 -0.82 -3.97
CA MET A 100 1.98 -2.07 -3.65
C MET A 100 3.49 -1.88 -3.76
N PRO A 101 4.26 -2.20 -2.70
CA PRO A 101 5.71 -2.15 -2.77
C PRO A 101 6.27 -3.29 -3.64
N ARG A 102 7.56 -3.19 -4.00
CA ARG A 102 8.25 -4.21 -4.82
C ARG A 102 8.08 -5.62 -4.27
N GLY A 103 8.08 -6.58 -5.17
CA GLY A 103 7.94 -7.98 -4.83
C GLY A 103 6.51 -8.43 -4.55
N LEU A 104 5.54 -7.55 -4.72
CA LEU A 104 4.10 -7.80 -4.58
C LEU A 104 3.36 -7.32 -5.84
N GLY A 105 2.20 -7.91 -6.12
CA GLY A 105 1.33 -7.54 -7.23
C GLY A 105 2.03 -7.52 -8.58
N LEU A 106 1.95 -6.41 -9.30
CA LEU A 106 2.57 -6.27 -10.64
C LEU A 106 4.11 -6.40 -10.62
N SER A 107 4.74 -6.23 -9.47
CA SER A 107 6.19 -6.37 -9.30
C SER A 107 6.59 -7.66 -8.56
N ALA A 108 5.70 -8.66 -8.50
CA ALA A 108 5.96 -9.94 -7.87
C ALA A 108 7.23 -10.59 -8.46
N LEU A 109 8.09 -11.13 -7.57
CA LEU A 109 9.40 -11.66 -7.99
C LEU A 109 9.27 -12.99 -8.74
N SER A 110 8.40 -13.87 -8.28
CA SER A 110 8.16 -15.21 -8.81
C SER A 110 7.06 -15.90 -8.02
N GLU A 111 6.45 -16.95 -8.58
CA GLU A 111 5.60 -17.90 -7.85
C GLU A 111 6.41 -19.07 -7.28
N ASP A 112 7.66 -19.26 -7.74
CA ASP A 112 8.54 -20.32 -7.25
C ASP A 112 9.21 -19.92 -5.93
N GLU A 113 8.85 -20.61 -4.84
CA GLU A 113 9.41 -20.39 -3.50
C GLU A 113 10.94 -20.55 -3.44
N ARG A 114 11.52 -21.45 -4.25
CA ARG A 114 12.99 -21.63 -4.30
C ARG A 114 13.65 -20.38 -4.89
N HIS A 115 13.06 -19.85 -5.95
CA HIS A 115 13.55 -18.63 -6.58
C HIS A 115 13.44 -17.43 -5.61
N ILE A 116 12.31 -17.27 -4.95
CA ILE A 116 12.10 -16.22 -3.93
C ILE A 116 13.15 -16.35 -2.81
N THR A 117 13.39 -17.56 -2.32
CA THR A 117 14.39 -17.81 -1.27
C THR A 117 15.80 -17.43 -1.73
N GLN A 118 16.18 -17.77 -2.97
CA GLN A 118 17.49 -17.41 -3.52
C GLN A 118 17.64 -15.89 -3.68
N VAL A 119 16.61 -15.21 -4.15
CA VAL A 119 16.61 -13.75 -4.28
C VAL A 119 16.76 -13.07 -2.91
N ARG A 120 16.00 -13.52 -1.90
CA ARG A 120 16.12 -13.03 -0.51
C ARG A 120 17.53 -13.21 0.05
N ARG A 121 18.14 -14.38 -0.15
CA ARG A 121 19.53 -14.64 0.27
C ARG A 121 20.52 -13.69 -0.40
N ARG A 122 20.36 -13.40 -1.69
CA ARG A 122 21.22 -12.44 -2.41
C ARG A 122 21.08 -11.03 -1.83
N PHE A 123 19.87 -10.61 -1.49
CA PHE A 123 19.67 -9.31 -0.83
C PHE A 123 20.39 -9.25 0.52
N MET A 124 20.30 -10.32 1.34
CA MET A 124 20.99 -10.38 2.63
C MET A 124 22.53 -10.32 2.49
N LEU A 125 23.10 -10.93 1.45
CA LEU A 125 24.53 -10.81 1.14
C LEU A 125 24.94 -9.38 0.82
N LEU A 126 24.03 -8.57 0.31
CA LEU A 126 24.25 -7.14 0.02
C LEU A 126 23.89 -6.23 1.21
N GLY A 127 23.61 -6.79 2.38
CA GLY A 127 23.20 -6.03 3.56
C GLY A 127 21.77 -5.46 3.46
N GLN A 128 20.90 -6.07 2.67
CA GLN A 128 19.54 -5.63 2.45
C GLN A 128 18.53 -6.77 2.72
N THR A 129 17.28 -6.40 2.96
CA THR A 129 16.17 -7.37 2.98
C THR A 129 15.05 -6.85 2.09
N LEU A 130 14.21 -7.76 1.59
CA LEU A 130 13.04 -7.35 0.79
C LEU A 130 12.14 -6.40 1.59
N ALA A 131 11.87 -6.73 2.86
CA ALA A 131 11.04 -5.89 3.73
C ALA A 131 11.65 -4.49 3.96
N GLY A 132 12.96 -4.39 4.17
CA GLY A 132 13.63 -3.09 4.29
C GLY A 132 13.52 -2.25 3.01
N MET A 133 13.63 -2.87 1.84
CA MET A 133 13.42 -2.20 0.55
C MET A 133 11.95 -1.81 0.34
N GLN A 134 11.01 -2.61 0.84
CA GLN A 134 9.57 -2.28 0.78
C GLN A 134 9.23 -1.09 1.69
N VAL A 135 9.86 -0.96 2.86
CA VAL A 135 9.74 0.26 3.68
C VAL A 135 10.20 1.49 2.90
N TRP A 136 11.32 1.38 2.19
CA TRP A 136 11.79 2.44 1.31
C TRP A 136 10.75 2.79 0.23
N ASP A 137 10.14 1.80 -0.41
CA ASP A 137 9.12 2.02 -1.43
C ASP A 137 7.90 2.78 -0.90
N VAL A 138 7.45 2.43 0.32
CA VAL A 138 6.36 3.14 0.98
C VAL A 138 6.73 4.60 1.23
N ARG A 139 7.95 4.87 1.71
CA ARG A 139 8.47 6.22 1.89
C ARG A 139 8.47 7.00 0.58
N ARG A 140 8.95 6.40 -0.52
CA ARG A 140 8.96 7.03 -1.84
C ARG A 140 7.55 7.31 -2.36
N CYS A 141 6.58 6.44 -2.05
CA CYS A 141 5.18 6.68 -2.39
C CYS A 141 4.59 7.85 -1.56
N ILE A 142 4.94 7.99 -0.28
CA ILE A 142 4.55 9.13 0.55
C ILE A 142 5.11 10.43 -0.07
N GLN A 143 6.39 10.47 -0.40
CA GLN A 143 7.03 11.63 -1.03
C GLN A 143 6.42 11.97 -2.39
N LEU A 144 6.07 10.95 -3.21
CA LEU A 144 5.33 11.16 -4.46
C LEU A 144 3.99 11.87 -4.21
N VAL A 145 3.27 11.50 -3.16
CA VAL A 145 2.00 12.12 -2.79
C VAL A 145 2.20 13.57 -2.35
N GLU A 146 3.26 13.87 -1.61
CA GLU A 146 3.63 15.23 -1.21
C GLU A 146 3.96 16.11 -2.42
N ASP A 147 4.65 15.56 -3.44
CA ASP A 147 4.99 16.26 -4.70
C ASP A 147 3.74 16.69 -5.50
N PHE A 148 2.59 16.04 -5.32
CA PHE A 148 1.33 16.49 -5.93
C PHE A 148 0.75 17.78 -5.33
N SER A 149 1.49 18.44 -4.44
CA SER A 149 1.08 19.70 -3.80
C SER A 149 -0.20 19.59 -2.97
N TYR A 150 -0.60 18.40 -2.58
CA TYR A 150 -1.65 18.22 -1.59
C TYR A 150 -1.10 18.60 -0.21
N LYS A 151 -1.16 19.87 0.13
CA LYS A 151 -0.78 20.39 1.46
C LYS A 151 -1.80 19.96 2.52
N CYS A 152 -2.00 18.67 2.68
CA CYS A 152 -2.96 18.11 3.61
C CYS A 152 -2.37 16.88 4.33
N PRO A 153 -2.92 16.51 5.50
CA PRO A 153 -2.44 15.38 6.27
C PRO A 153 -2.45 14.06 5.48
N ILE A 154 -1.42 13.24 5.67
CA ILE A 154 -1.35 11.89 5.10
C ILE A 154 -1.70 10.88 6.20
N THR A 155 -2.60 9.96 5.87
CA THR A 155 -2.98 8.82 6.72
C THR A 155 -2.59 7.52 6.02
N LEU A 156 -1.85 6.67 6.69
CA LEU A 156 -1.44 5.36 6.18
C LEU A 156 -2.39 4.26 6.63
N TRP A 157 -2.63 3.29 5.74
CA TRP A 157 -3.41 2.09 6.00
C TRP A 157 -2.60 0.86 5.59
N GLY A 158 -2.45 -0.11 6.50
CA GLY A 158 -1.72 -1.35 6.24
C GLY A 158 -2.34 -2.55 6.95
N TYR A 159 -2.17 -3.71 6.33
CA TYR A 159 -2.82 -4.96 6.73
C TYR A 159 -1.81 -6.09 6.80
N ASP A 160 -1.83 -6.85 7.88
CA ASP A 160 -0.99 -8.03 8.07
C ASP A 160 0.50 -7.70 7.76
N ASP A 161 1.08 -8.26 6.72
CA ASP A 161 2.50 -8.07 6.36
C ASP A 161 2.87 -6.60 6.08
N THR A 162 1.93 -5.80 5.55
CA THR A 162 2.20 -4.38 5.26
C THR A 162 2.03 -3.47 6.47
N SER A 163 1.46 -3.97 7.55
CA SER A 163 1.25 -3.21 8.79
C SER A 163 2.56 -2.71 9.41
N SER A 164 3.60 -3.56 9.43
CA SER A 164 4.92 -3.19 9.92
C SER A 164 5.69 -2.30 8.95
N LEU A 165 5.47 -2.45 7.63
CA LEU A 165 6.08 -1.58 6.61
C LEU A 165 5.65 -0.12 6.80
N ILE A 166 4.33 0.11 6.95
CA ILE A 166 3.81 1.47 7.14
C ILE A 166 4.20 2.05 8.50
N ALA A 167 4.26 1.23 9.55
CA ALA A 167 4.72 1.65 10.86
C ALA A 167 6.17 2.17 10.79
N LEU A 168 7.07 1.40 10.17
CA LEU A 168 8.46 1.82 10.00
C LEU A 168 8.60 3.03 9.06
N ALA A 169 7.87 3.08 7.95
CA ALA A 169 7.91 4.21 7.03
C ALA A 169 7.47 5.52 7.71
N SER A 170 6.44 5.48 8.56
CA SER A 170 5.92 6.65 9.27
C SER A 170 6.91 7.27 10.27
N LEU A 171 7.94 6.53 10.70
CA LEU A 171 8.99 7.09 11.55
C LEU A 171 9.89 8.09 10.80
N PHE A 172 9.95 8.00 9.48
CA PHE A 172 10.85 8.80 8.64
C PHE A 172 10.15 9.90 7.84
N GLU A 173 8.83 9.81 7.67
CA GLU A 173 8.03 10.74 6.85
C GLU A 173 7.01 11.47 7.71
N ASP A 174 6.45 12.59 7.23
CA ASP A 174 5.41 13.34 7.95
C ASP A 174 4.04 12.70 7.72
N VAL A 175 3.62 11.88 8.67
CA VAL A 175 2.38 11.11 8.63
C VAL A 175 1.53 11.43 9.85
N SER A 176 0.31 11.88 9.62
CA SER A 176 -0.61 12.29 10.70
C SER A 176 -1.23 11.12 11.45
N ALA A 177 -1.54 10.04 10.74
CA ALA A 177 -2.16 8.87 11.34
C ALA A 177 -1.76 7.58 10.63
N VAL A 178 -1.73 6.48 11.39
CA VAL A 178 -1.44 5.13 10.91
C VAL A 178 -2.54 4.20 11.37
N HIS A 179 -3.23 3.56 10.43
CA HIS A 179 -4.26 2.56 10.66
C HIS A 179 -3.71 1.18 10.35
N ILE A 180 -3.67 0.32 11.34
CA ILE A 180 -2.97 -0.96 11.31
C ILE A 180 -3.92 -2.08 11.65
N LYS A 181 -3.94 -3.12 10.81
CA LYS A 181 -4.59 -4.40 11.10
C LYS A 181 -3.56 -5.53 11.04
N GLY A 182 -3.61 -6.46 12.00
CA GLY A 182 -2.71 -7.61 11.99
C GLY A 182 -1.25 -7.26 12.28
N TYR A 183 -0.99 -6.29 13.19
CA TYR A 183 0.38 -5.91 13.55
C TYR A 183 1.12 -7.05 14.28
N PRO A 184 2.40 -7.32 13.95
CA PRO A 184 3.20 -8.34 14.61
C PRO A 184 3.27 -8.15 16.12
N GLN A 185 3.11 -9.24 16.88
CA GLN A 185 3.18 -9.19 18.34
C GLN A 185 4.58 -9.51 18.88
N ASN A 186 5.37 -10.21 18.10
CA ASN A 186 6.73 -10.62 18.45
C ASN A 186 7.64 -10.61 17.22
N ASP A 187 8.95 -10.75 17.44
CA ASP A 187 9.97 -10.66 16.38
C ASP A 187 9.82 -11.74 15.30
N LYS A 188 9.21 -12.89 15.62
CA LYS A 188 9.04 -14.00 14.67
C LYS A 188 7.91 -13.76 13.68
N ASP A 189 6.96 -12.90 14.06
CA ASP A 189 5.77 -12.61 13.27
C ASP A 189 6.00 -11.45 12.29
N GLN A 190 7.11 -10.70 12.44
CA GLN A 190 7.39 -9.58 11.56
C GLN A 190 8.20 -10.01 10.33
N PRO A 191 8.11 -9.26 9.21
CA PRO A 191 8.97 -9.48 8.07
C PRO A 191 10.46 -9.36 8.44
N ASP A 192 11.32 -9.99 7.64
CA ASP A 192 12.77 -9.96 7.86
C ASP A 192 13.34 -8.54 7.66
N TYR A 193 13.58 -7.84 8.75
CA TYR A 193 14.35 -6.60 8.75
C TYR A 193 15.74 -6.85 9.31
N LEU A 194 16.77 -6.39 8.59
CA LEU A 194 18.15 -6.66 8.98
C LEU A 194 18.46 -6.10 10.38
N ASN A 195 18.75 -7.00 11.32
CA ASN A 195 19.12 -6.70 12.72
C ASN A 195 18.06 -5.92 13.54
N ILE A 196 16.82 -5.81 13.10
CA ILE A 196 15.79 -5.02 13.81
C ILE A 196 15.57 -5.51 15.23
N SER A 197 15.55 -6.82 15.46
CA SER A 197 15.36 -7.43 16.79
C SER A 197 16.46 -7.10 17.82
N ARG A 198 17.62 -6.62 17.35
CA ARG A 198 18.69 -6.13 18.23
C ARG A 198 18.49 -4.67 18.64
N ILE A 199 17.60 -3.96 17.98
CA ILE A 199 17.37 -2.52 18.14
C ILE A 199 16.06 -2.28 18.89
N ALA A 200 14.96 -2.89 18.42
CA ALA A 200 13.63 -2.71 18.99
C ALA A 200 12.72 -3.88 18.69
N THR A 201 11.85 -4.21 19.64
CA THR A 201 10.73 -5.13 19.45
C THR A 201 9.61 -4.46 18.65
N PRO A 202 8.67 -5.24 18.05
CA PRO A 202 7.51 -4.68 17.37
C PRO A 202 6.70 -3.70 18.25
N GLY A 203 6.53 -4.01 19.54
CA GLY A 203 5.87 -3.14 20.50
C GLY A 203 6.57 -1.80 20.68
N GLN A 204 7.90 -1.81 20.82
CA GLN A 204 8.70 -0.58 20.96
C GLN A 204 8.66 0.26 19.67
N ILE A 205 8.66 -0.37 18.49
CA ILE A 205 8.48 0.34 17.22
C ILE A 205 7.13 1.04 17.21
N LEU A 206 6.06 0.35 17.60
CA LEU A 206 4.72 0.91 17.64
C LEU A 206 4.61 2.07 18.64
N ASP A 207 5.31 2.01 19.77
CA ASP A 207 5.36 3.09 20.74
C ASP A 207 6.08 4.33 20.19
N LEU A 208 7.15 4.14 19.41
CA LEU A 208 7.81 5.24 18.70
C LEU A 208 6.88 5.87 17.66
N VAL A 209 6.10 5.07 16.94
CA VAL A 209 5.11 5.60 16.00
C VAL A 209 4.05 6.43 16.72
N ARG A 210 3.59 5.99 17.90
CA ARG A 210 2.61 6.74 18.72
C ARG A 210 3.08 8.11 19.18
N VAL A 211 4.39 8.28 19.33
CA VAL A 211 4.97 9.59 19.68
C VAL A 211 4.84 10.58 18.52
N LYS A 212 4.89 10.08 17.28
CA LYS A 212 4.94 10.91 16.07
C LYS A 212 3.59 11.03 15.35
N SER A 213 2.80 9.97 15.37
CA SER A 213 1.57 9.84 14.60
C SER A 213 0.44 9.24 15.44
N LYS A 214 -0.80 9.55 15.10
CA LYS A 214 -1.96 8.88 15.71
C LYS A 214 -2.03 7.43 15.23
N VAL A 215 -1.96 6.45 16.13
CA VAL A 215 -2.04 5.03 15.82
C VAL A 215 -3.43 4.48 16.13
N ASN A 216 -4.05 3.84 15.15
CA ASN A 216 -5.33 3.15 15.28
C ASN A 216 -5.16 1.66 14.94
N LEU A 217 -5.32 0.80 15.94
CA LEU A 217 -5.31 -0.65 15.74
C LEU A 217 -6.72 -1.12 15.35
N LEU A 218 -6.83 -1.70 14.15
CA LEU A 218 -8.07 -2.23 13.62
C LEU A 218 -8.23 -3.71 14.05
N ARG A 219 -9.45 -4.12 14.38
CA ARG A 219 -9.79 -5.51 14.73
C ARG A 219 -10.15 -6.34 13.51
#